data_2589a597624874a9bb54d9c4188da266
#
_entry.id   2589a597624874a9bb54d9c4188da266
#
_cell.length_a   1.000
_cell.length_b   1.000
_cell.length_c   1.000
_cell.angle_alpha   90.00
_cell.angle_beta   90.00
_cell.angle_gamma   90.00
#
_symmetry.space_group_name_H-M   'P 1'
#
loop_
_entity.id
_entity.type
_entity.pdbx_description
1 polymer ?
#
loop_
_entity_poly.entity_id
_entity_poly.type
_entity_poly.pdbx_seq_one_letter_code
_entity_poly.pdbx_strand_id
1 'polypeptide(L)'
;FQPDDHDNPSFLVLPDERIMIIYSRHTDEACFYYRISRKPGDITSLGEEKRLATANNTTYPNPFILSDDPTHIYMCWRGIGWHPTVAQMSLPDENDDIEFTWGPYQMVKSTGARPYAKYISNGKDKIYLAYTTGHPDNEYPNWLYCNVFDVNDNAKKCYSNAGFVVDSITENAFIYNDESWGRYH
;
A
#
# COMPACT_ATOMS: atom_id res chain seq x y z
N PHE A 1 10.00 7.55 -18.80
CA PHE A 1 10.50 8.19 -17.58
C PHE A 1 9.52 9.29 -17.18
N GLN A 2 9.03 9.26 -15.95
CA GLN A 2 8.16 10.28 -15.37
C GLN A 2 8.89 10.85 -14.13
N PRO A 3 9.30 12.11 -14.13
CA PRO A 3 9.93 12.74 -12.97
C PRO A 3 8.86 13.20 -11.98
N ASP A 4 8.39 12.28 -11.12
CA ASP A 4 7.33 12.51 -10.16
C ASP A 4 7.68 11.82 -8.84
N ASP A 5 7.45 12.46 -7.72
CA ASP A 5 7.74 11.93 -6.39
C ASP A 5 6.72 10.86 -5.93
N HIS A 6 5.65 10.64 -6.69
CA HIS A 6 4.67 9.59 -6.45
C HIS A 6 5.10 8.22 -7.01
N ASP A 7 6.20 8.15 -7.77
CA ASP A 7 6.65 6.96 -8.50
C ASP A 7 7.73 6.17 -7.75
N ASN A 8 7.91 6.44 -6.46
CA ASN A 8 8.94 5.79 -5.63
C ASN A 8 8.79 4.27 -5.63
N PRO A 9 9.84 3.52 -6.00
CA PRO A 9 9.81 2.07 -5.95
C PRO A 9 9.87 1.55 -4.52
N SER A 10 9.32 0.38 -4.32
CA SER A 10 9.44 -0.38 -3.08
C SER A 10 10.12 -1.72 -3.32
N PHE A 11 10.79 -2.23 -2.28
CA PHE A 11 11.48 -3.51 -2.29
C PHE A 11 10.75 -4.51 -1.40
N LEU A 12 10.80 -5.76 -1.82
CA LEU A 12 10.35 -6.91 -1.04
C LEU A 12 11.35 -8.04 -1.20
N VAL A 13 11.79 -8.61 -0.09
CA VAL A 13 12.52 -9.88 -0.11
C VAL A 13 11.50 -11.00 -0.09
N LEU A 14 11.54 -11.86 -1.11
CA LEU A 14 10.67 -13.01 -1.26
C LEU A 14 11.13 -14.16 -0.35
N PRO A 15 10.29 -15.18 -0.09
CA PRO A 15 10.67 -16.33 0.74
C PRO A 15 11.88 -17.14 0.23
N ASP A 16 12.15 -17.08 -1.07
CA ASP A 16 13.33 -17.68 -1.72
C ASP A 16 14.55 -16.76 -1.77
N GLU A 17 14.51 -15.66 -0.98
CA GLU A 17 15.53 -14.63 -0.88
C GLU A 17 15.75 -13.81 -2.16
N ARG A 18 14.97 -14.01 -3.20
CA ARG A 18 14.97 -13.11 -4.36
C ARG A 18 14.41 -11.75 -4.00
N ILE A 19 14.84 -10.72 -4.71
CA ILE A 19 14.43 -9.35 -4.47
C ILE A 19 13.42 -8.93 -5.54
N MET A 20 12.23 -8.55 -5.10
CA MET A 20 11.22 -7.92 -5.94
C MET A 20 11.32 -6.41 -5.81
N ILE A 21 11.34 -5.71 -6.94
CA ILE A 21 11.18 -4.26 -7.01
C ILE A 21 9.84 -3.99 -7.64
N ILE A 22 8.99 -3.20 -7.00
CA ILE A 22 7.67 -2.83 -7.49
C ILE A 22 7.50 -1.32 -7.50
N TYR A 23 6.89 -0.79 -8.55
CA TYR A 23 6.69 0.64 -8.78
C TYR A 23 5.46 0.89 -9.64
N SER A 24 5.06 2.13 -9.73
CA SER A 24 3.92 2.58 -10.55
C SER A 24 4.27 3.88 -11.27
N ARG A 25 3.37 4.35 -12.13
CA ARG A 25 3.37 5.71 -12.65
C ARG A 25 2.24 6.50 -12.02
N HIS A 26 2.48 7.76 -11.76
CA HIS A 26 1.44 8.63 -11.25
C HIS A 26 0.45 9.01 -12.38
N THR A 27 -0.81 8.66 -12.21
CA THR A 27 -1.93 9.00 -13.08
C THR A 27 -1.97 8.42 -14.50
N ASP A 28 -0.90 7.84 -14.99
CA ASP A 28 -0.81 7.40 -16.39
C ASP A 28 -1.50 6.06 -16.62
N GLU A 29 -1.25 5.10 -15.74
CA GLU A 29 -1.73 3.73 -15.92
C GLU A 29 -2.22 3.11 -14.61
N ALA A 30 -3.30 2.32 -14.70
CA ALA A 30 -3.83 1.56 -13.58
C ALA A 30 -3.11 0.21 -13.47
N CYS A 31 -1.82 0.23 -13.18
CA CYS A 31 -1.03 -0.98 -12.98
C CYS A 31 0.19 -0.73 -12.10
N PHE A 32 0.69 -1.82 -11.50
CA PHE A 32 2.05 -1.90 -11.00
C PHE A 32 2.97 -2.46 -12.07
N TYR A 33 4.20 -1.98 -12.10
CA TYR A 33 5.33 -2.60 -12.76
C TYR A 33 6.20 -3.27 -11.72
N TYR A 34 6.78 -4.40 -12.05
CA TYR A 34 7.70 -5.08 -11.14
C TYR A 34 8.78 -5.86 -11.88
N ARG A 35 9.87 -6.12 -11.16
CA ARG A 35 10.97 -6.97 -11.57
C ARG A 35 11.41 -7.82 -10.39
N ILE A 36 11.82 -9.04 -10.65
CA ILE A 36 12.30 -9.97 -9.64
C ILE A 36 13.73 -10.37 -9.99
N SER A 37 14.61 -10.40 -9.01
CA SER A 37 15.99 -10.84 -9.22
C SER A 37 16.01 -12.34 -9.57
N ARG A 38 16.90 -12.73 -10.49
CA ARG A 38 17.07 -14.13 -10.90
C ARG A 38 17.82 -14.96 -9.87
N LYS A 39 18.52 -14.28 -8.96
CA LYS A 39 19.33 -14.90 -7.92
C LYS A 39 18.96 -14.31 -6.56
N PRO A 40 18.98 -15.13 -5.48
CA PRO A 40 18.80 -14.64 -4.13
C PRO A 40 19.80 -13.53 -3.78
N GLY A 41 19.30 -12.46 -3.14
CA GLY A 41 20.10 -11.34 -2.66
C GLY A 41 20.83 -10.50 -3.73
N ASP A 42 20.63 -10.77 -5.01
CA ASP A 42 21.39 -10.13 -6.10
C ASP A 42 20.52 -9.16 -6.92
N ILE A 43 20.51 -7.90 -6.52
CA ILE A 43 19.78 -6.83 -7.25
C ILE A 43 20.35 -6.56 -8.65
N THR A 44 21.56 -7.01 -8.96
CA THR A 44 22.15 -6.83 -10.30
C THR A 44 21.60 -7.85 -11.30
N SER A 45 20.90 -8.88 -10.84
CA SER A 45 20.35 -9.96 -11.65
C SER A 45 18.84 -9.79 -11.96
N LEU A 46 18.30 -8.59 -11.97
CA LEU A 46 16.88 -8.34 -12.22
C LEU A 46 16.41 -8.95 -13.55
N GLY A 47 15.28 -9.63 -13.50
CA GLY A 47 14.57 -10.19 -14.64
C GLY A 47 13.89 -9.12 -15.50
N GLU A 48 13.05 -9.56 -16.40
CA GLU A 48 12.25 -8.68 -17.25
C GLU A 48 11.22 -7.89 -16.43
N GLU A 49 10.85 -6.71 -16.95
CA GLU A 49 9.76 -5.93 -16.39
C GLU A 49 8.42 -6.58 -16.67
N LYS A 50 7.63 -6.75 -15.65
CA LYS A 50 6.28 -7.28 -15.72
C LYS A 50 5.25 -6.27 -15.24
N ARG A 51 3.97 -6.55 -15.49
CA ARG A 51 2.87 -5.65 -15.17
C ARG A 51 1.76 -6.42 -14.45
N LEU A 52 1.22 -5.81 -13.39
CA LEU A 52 0.01 -6.25 -12.70
C LEU A 52 -1.06 -5.15 -12.83
N ALA A 53 -2.11 -5.41 -13.62
CA ALA A 53 -3.21 -4.48 -13.80
C ALA A 53 -4.05 -4.37 -12.51
N THR A 54 -4.44 -3.14 -12.14
CA THR A 54 -5.18 -2.88 -10.91
C THR A 54 -6.61 -2.40 -11.16
N ALA A 55 -6.95 -2.00 -12.37
CA ALA A 55 -8.20 -1.32 -12.74
C ALA A 55 -8.47 -0.01 -11.98
N ASN A 56 -7.55 0.45 -11.16
CA ASN A 56 -7.65 1.67 -10.33
C ASN A 56 -6.33 2.41 -10.33
N ASN A 57 -6.34 3.65 -9.81
CA ASN A 57 -5.12 4.42 -9.62
C ASN A 57 -4.10 3.68 -8.77
N THR A 58 -2.83 3.89 -9.07
CA THR A 58 -1.70 3.22 -8.40
C THR A 58 -0.56 4.19 -8.17
N THR A 59 -0.34 4.54 -6.90
CA THR A 59 0.86 5.26 -6.46
C THR A 59 1.30 4.76 -5.09
N TYR A 60 2.57 4.89 -4.78
CA TYR A 60 3.15 4.51 -3.49
C TYR A 60 2.91 3.03 -3.12
N PRO A 61 3.40 2.06 -3.90
CA PRO A 61 3.28 0.65 -3.55
C PRO A 61 4.06 0.34 -2.26
N ASN A 62 3.46 -0.43 -1.36
CA ASN A 62 4.07 -0.90 -0.12
C ASN A 62 3.75 -2.40 0.05
N PRO A 63 4.62 -3.31 -0.41
CA PRO A 63 4.43 -4.74 -0.30
C PRO A 63 4.92 -5.27 1.05
N PHE A 64 4.22 -6.26 1.61
CA PHE A 64 4.58 -6.96 2.84
C PHE A 64 4.35 -8.47 2.69
N ILE A 65 5.24 -9.28 3.25
CA ILE A 65 5.00 -10.69 3.56
C ILE A 65 4.99 -10.81 5.07
N LEU A 66 3.99 -11.50 5.62
CA LEU A 66 3.79 -11.64 7.06
C LEU A 66 3.93 -13.10 7.46
N SER A 67 4.56 -13.38 8.60
CA SER A 67 4.85 -14.76 9.00
C SER A 67 3.62 -15.61 9.29
N ASP A 68 2.49 -15.01 9.62
CA ASP A 68 1.23 -15.73 9.82
C ASP A 68 0.51 -16.05 8.49
N ASP A 69 0.93 -15.42 7.38
CA ASP A 69 0.49 -15.74 6.02
C ASP A 69 1.68 -15.61 5.05
N PRO A 70 2.66 -16.53 5.11
CA PRO A 70 3.91 -16.41 4.35
C PRO A 70 3.75 -16.77 2.86
N THR A 71 2.56 -17.19 2.45
CA THR A 71 2.26 -17.63 1.08
C THR A 71 1.70 -16.53 0.20
N HIS A 72 1.50 -15.33 0.77
CA HIS A 72 0.94 -14.20 0.04
C HIS A 72 1.72 -12.91 0.28
N ILE A 73 1.57 -11.99 -0.67
CA ILE A 73 2.05 -10.61 -0.57
C ILE A 73 0.85 -9.71 -0.28
N TYR A 74 0.92 -8.93 0.79
CA TYR A 74 -0.06 -7.87 1.07
C TYR A 74 0.45 -6.57 0.46
N MET A 75 -0.29 -6.03 -0.48
CA MET A 75 0.03 -4.76 -1.14
C MET A 75 -0.84 -3.66 -0.57
N CYS A 76 -0.22 -2.63 -0.02
CA CYS A 76 -0.88 -1.40 0.38
C CYS A 76 -0.42 -0.25 -0.51
N TRP A 77 -1.36 0.57 -0.99
CA TRP A 77 -1.03 1.68 -1.88
C TRP A 77 -2.09 2.78 -1.84
N ARG A 78 -1.85 3.89 -2.48
CA ARG A 78 -2.85 4.90 -2.76
C ARG A 78 -3.56 4.53 -4.06
N GLY A 79 -4.74 3.95 -3.95
CA GLY A 79 -5.44 3.24 -5.03
C GLY A 79 -6.84 3.76 -5.30
N ILE A 80 -7.85 2.97 -4.96
CA ILE A 80 -9.26 3.24 -5.28
C ILE A 80 -9.67 4.64 -4.81
N GLY A 81 -10.07 5.49 -5.77
CA GLY A 81 -10.45 6.87 -5.48
C GLY A 81 -9.35 7.73 -4.87
N TRP A 82 -8.08 7.37 -5.05
CA TRP A 82 -6.91 8.00 -4.43
C TRP A 82 -6.86 7.85 -2.91
N HIS A 83 -7.42 6.77 -2.39
CA HIS A 83 -7.43 6.46 -0.96
C HIS A 83 -6.50 5.28 -0.62
N PRO A 84 -6.11 5.14 0.64
CA PRO A 84 -5.44 3.95 1.13
C PRO A 84 -6.21 2.69 0.73
N THR A 85 -5.53 1.78 0.05
CA THR A 85 -6.09 0.57 -0.55
C THR A 85 -5.21 -0.61 -0.20
N VAL A 86 -5.80 -1.78 0.00
CA VAL A 86 -5.10 -3.04 0.27
C VAL A 86 -5.58 -4.14 -0.66
N ALA A 87 -4.67 -5.02 -1.02
CA ALA A 87 -4.97 -6.29 -1.67
C ALA A 87 -4.02 -7.38 -1.18
N GLN A 88 -4.41 -8.62 -1.35
CA GLN A 88 -3.53 -9.78 -1.24
C GLN A 88 -3.18 -10.23 -2.66
N MET A 89 -1.92 -10.61 -2.85
CA MET A 89 -1.40 -11.13 -4.11
C MET A 89 -0.76 -12.49 -3.87
N SER A 90 -0.69 -13.31 -4.90
CA SER A 90 0.11 -14.53 -4.90
C SER A 90 1.60 -14.21 -4.73
N LEU A 91 2.39 -15.17 -4.24
CA LEU A 91 3.81 -15.19 -4.52
C LEU A 91 4.03 -15.40 -6.03
N PRO A 92 5.21 -14.99 -6.57
CA PRO A 92 5.54 -15.27 -7.96
C PRO A 92 5.48 -16.77 -8.28
N ASP A 93 4.88 -17.11 -9.41
CA ASP A 93 4.87 -18.46 -9.95
C ASP A 93 6.21 -18.82 -10.66
N GLU A 94 6.24 -19.94 -11.37
CA GLU A 94 7.41 -20.39 -12.13
C GLU A 94 7.85 -19.46 -13.27
N ASN A 95 6.95 -18.58 -13.70
CA ASN A 95 7.19 -17.57 -14.73
C ASN A 95 7.45 -16.19 -14.13
N ASP A 96 7.52 -16.07 -12.80
CA ASP A 96 7.58 -14.82 -12.06
C ASP A 96 6.28 -13.96 -12.19
N ASP A 97 5.14 -14.57 -12.50
CA ASP A 97 3.86 -13.87 -12.54
C ASP A 97 3.19 -13.84 -11.17
N ILE A 98 2.57 -12.71 -10.87
CA ILE A 98 1.78 -12.48 -9.65
C ILE A 98 0.36 -12.06 -10.02
N GLU A 99 -0.60 -12.42 -9.17
CA GLU A 99 -2.01 -12.05 -9.36
C GLU A 99 -2.66 -11.62 -8.05
N PHE A 100 -3.76 -10.88 -8.14
CA PHE A 100 -4.58 -10.59 -6.97
C PHE A 100 -5.39 -11.82 -6.57
N THR A 101 -5.22 -12.25 -5.33
CA THR A 101 -5.97 -13.35 -4.71
C THR A 101 -7.14 -12.85 -3.87
N TRP A 102 -7.08 -11.60 -3.39
CA TRP A 102 -8.12 -10.94 -2.61
C TRP A 102 -8.03 -9.42 -2.77
N GLY A 103 -9.17 -8.74 -2.84
CA GLY A 103 -9.25 -7.30 -3.08
C GLY A 103 -9.10 -6.93 -4.56
N PRO A 104 -8.73 -5.67 -4.87
CA PRO A 104 -8.40 -4.58 -3.93
C PRO A 104 -9.61 -3.99 -3.18
N TYR A 105 -9.36 -3.49 -1.96
CA TYR A 105 -10.37 -2.81 -1.14
C TYR A 105 -9.83 -1.51 -0.55
N GLN A 106 -10.68 -0.49 -0.45
CA GLN A 106 -10.33 0.73 0.28
C GLN A 106 -10.22 0.44 1.78
N MET A 107 -9.11 0.86 2.39
CA MET A 107 -8.91 0.78 3.84
C MET A 107 -9.54 1.98 4.55
N VAL A 108 -9.41 3.14 3.94
CA VAL A 108 -9.93 4.42 4.45
C VAL A 108 -10.63 5.14 3.31
N LYS A 109 -11.78 5.73 3.61
CA LYS A 109 -12.53 6.57 2.68
C LYS A 109 -12.82 7.92 3.32
N SER A 110 -12.57 8.98 2.59
CA SER A 110 -12.92 10.35 2.95
C SER A 110 -13.79 10.97 1.88
N THR A 111 -14.76 11.77 2.26
CA THR A 111 -15.58 12.51 1.31
C THR A 111 -14.89 13.83 0.95
N GLY A 112 -14.49 13.96 -0.31
CA GLY A 112 -13.85 15.18 -0.83
C GLY A 112 -12.35 15.28 -0.60
N ALA A 113 -11.79 14.62 0.40
CA ALA A 113 -10.37 14.61 0.68
C ALA A 113 -9.69 13.34 0.12
N ARG A 114 -8.36 13.37 -0.03
CA ARG A 114 -7.56 12.27 -0.56
C ARG A 114 -6.44 11.94 0.42
N PRO A 115 -6.67 11.08 1.42
CA PRO A 115 -5.68 10.73 2.44
C PRO A 115 -4.36 10.23 1.87
N TYR A 116 -3.25 10.68 2.43
CA TYR A 116 -1.91 10.16 2.18
C TYR A 116 -1.53 9.24 3.33
N ALA A 117 -1.05 8.05 3.03
CA ALA A 117 -0.71 7.05 4.03
C ALA A 117 0.74 6.60 3.93
N LYS A 118 1.31 6.27 5.10
CA LYS A 118 2.54 5.50 5.25
C LYS A 118 2.21 4.21 5.99
N TYR A 119 2.94 3.15 5.65
CA TYR A 119 2.67 1.82 6.15
C TYR A 119 3.92 1.21 6.77
N ILE A 120 3.71 0.38 7.79
CA ILE A 120 4.73 -0.47 8.40
C ILE A 120 4.08 -1.75 8.91
N SER A 121 4.78 -2.87 8.89
CA SER A 121 4.29 -4.12 9.47
C SER A 121 5.05 -4.49 10.73
N ASN A 122 4.46 -5.36 11.56
CA ASN A 122 5.15 -6.04 12.65
C ASN A 122 5.89 -7.31 12.18
N GLY A 123 5.86 -7.59 10.87
CA GLY A 123 6.43 -8.79 10.26
C GLY A 123 5.66 -10.08 10.55
N LYS A 124 4.60 -10.02 11.34
CA LYS A 124 3.85 -11.19 11.79
C LYS A 124 2.44 -11.24 11.20
N ASP A 125 1.56 -10.40 11.69
CA ASP A 125 0.12 -10.48 11.46
C ASP A 125 -0.52 -9.12 11.18
N LYS A 126 0.19 -8.00 11.35
CA LYS A 126 -0.39 -6.67 11.27
C LYS A 126 0.39 -5.73 10.36
N ILE A 127 -0.37 -4.91 9.64
CA ILE A 127 0.12 -3.75 8.90
C ILE A 127 -0.53 -2.51 9.54
N TYR A 128 0.30 -1.61 10.04
CA TYR A 128 -0.11 -0.32 10.60
C TYR A 128 -0.05 0.74 9.51
N LEU A 129 -1.03 1.64 9.51
CA LEU A 129 -1.02 2.79 8.64
C LEU A 129 -1.23 4.08 9.44
N ALA A 130 -0.41 5.08 9.14
CA ALA A 130 -0.62 6.45 9.55
C ALA A 130 -1.03 7.25 8.31
N TYR A 131 -2.07 8.09 8.42
CA TYR A 131 -2.59 8.81 7.26
C TYR A 131 -3.13 10.19 7.65
N THR A 132 -3.11 11.08 6.67
CA THR A 132 -3.59 12.46 6.82
C THR A 132 -5.05 12.58 6.39
N THR A 133 -5.70 13.72 6.72
CA THR A 133 -7.02 14.05 6.16
C THR A 133 -6.96 14.06 4.63
N GLY A 134 -5.93 14.68 4.05
CA GLY A 134 -5.75 14.79 2.62
C GLY A 134 -4.42 15.45 2.25
N HIS A 135 -4.34 16.00 1.04
CA HIS A 135 -3.16 16.67 0.56
C HIS A 135 -2.87 17.94 1.39
N PRO A 136 -1.63 18.14 1.87
CA PRO A 136 -1.30 19.27 2.77
C PRO A 136 -1.57 20.64 2.18
N ASP A 137 -1.50 20.79 0.85
CA ASP A 137 -1.77 22.06 0.18
C ASP A 137 -3.26 22.37 0.00
N ASN A 138 -4.12 21.36 0.11
CA ASN A 138 -5.55 21.47 -0.21
C ASN A 138 -6.45 21.30 1.01
N GLU A 139 -5.95 20.65 2.06
CA GLU A 139 -6.74 20.31 3.25
C GLU A 139 -6.25 21.07 4.46
N TYR A 140 -7.15 21.85 5.07
CA TYR A 140 -6.88 22.59 6.30
C TYR A 140 -8.13 22.62 7.19
N PRO A 141 -8.04 22.17 8.46
CA PRO A 141 -6.88 21.55 9.09
C PRO A 141 -6.56 20.17 8.50
N ASN A 142 -5.28 19.78 8.44
CA ASN A 142 -4.85 18.48 7.98
C ASN A 142 -4.41 17.63 9.18
N TRP A 143 -5.20 16.65 9.54
CA TRP A 143 -5.08 15.86 10.76
C TRP A 143 -4.37 14.55 10.48
N LEU A 144 -3.73 13.99 11.49
CA LEU A 144 -3.04 12.70 11.42
C LEU A 144 -3.86 11.63 12.16
N TYR A 145 -4.04 10.50 11.50
CA TYR A 145 -4.79 9.35 11.98
C TYR A 145 -3.94 8.09 11.91
N CYS A 146 -4.33 7.05 12.64
CA CYS A 146 -3.77 5.72 12.46
C CYS A 146 -4.83 4.64 12.50
N ASN A 147 -4.51 3.53 11.82
CA ASN A 147 -5.30 2.30 11.79
C ASN A 147 -4.38 1.09 11.75
N VAL A 148 -4.96 -0.08 11.93
CA VAL A 148 -4.29 -1.36 11.79
C VAL A 148 -5.10 -2.31 10.92
N PHE A 149 -4.42 -3.00 10.01
CA PHE A 149 -4.94 -4.13 9.24
C PHE A 149 -4.37 -5.41 9.85
N ASP A 150 -5.24 -6.33 10.25
CA ASP A 150 -4.88 -7.62 10.85
C ASP A 150 -5.22 -8.76 9.86
N VAL A 151 -4.21 -9.52 9.44
CA VAL A 151 -4.38 -10.59 8.45
C VAL A 151 -5.04 -11.84 9.02
N ASN A 152 -5.01 -12.01 10.35
CA ASN A 152 -5.63 -13.13 11.05
C ASN A 152 -7.13 -12.93 11.33
N ASP A 153 -7.64 -11.73 11.16
CA ASP A 153 -9.09 -11.55 11.21
C ASP A 153 -9.73 -12.26 10.01
N ASN A 154 -10.76 -13.04 10.27
CA ASN A 154 -11.46 -13.85 9.27
C ASN A 154 -11.91 -13.10 8.01
N ALA A 155 -12.00 -11.80 8.06
CA ALA A 155 -12.32 -10.94 6.93
C ALA A 155 -11.13 -10.11 6.44
N LYS A 156 -9.92 -10.32 6.99
CA LYS A 156 -8.75 -9.47 6.73
C LYS A 156 -9.09 -7.99 6.93
N LYS A 157 -9.64 -7.68 8.10
CA LYS A 157 -10.24 -6.38 8.37
C LYS A 157 -9.19 -5.32 8.66
N CYS A 158 -9.45 -4.13 8.16
CA CYS A 158 -8.79 -2.93 8.64
C CYS A 158 -9.48 -2.48 9.93
N TYR A 159 -8.76 -2.43 11.02
CA TYR A 159 -9.29 -1.99 12.30
C TYR A 159 -9.26 -0.46 12.39
N SER A 160 -10.35 0.11 12.03
CA SER A 160 -10.86 1.31 12.68
C SER A 160 -12.03 0.87 13.53
N ASN A 161 -12.59 1.75 14.32
CA ASN A 161 -13.82 1.44 15.09
C ASN A 161 -15.02 1.07 14.22
N ALA A 162 -14.97 1.34 12.95
CA ALA A 162 -16.00 0.99 11.98
C ALA A 162 -15.77 -0.40 11.35
N GLY A 163 -14.67 -1.09 11.68
CA GLY A 163 -14.33 -2.39 11.14
C GLY A 163 -13.55 -2.31 9.83
N PHE A 164 -13.91 -3.12 8.86
CA PHE A 164 -13.10 -3.42 7.67
C PHE A 164 -12.79 -2.21 6.79
N VAL A 165 -13.82 -1.47 6.41
CA VAL A 165 -13.70 -0.24 5.61
C VAL A 165 -14.36 0.88 6.39
N VAL A 166 -13.67 1.97 6.57
CA VAL A 166 -14.27 3.17 7.14
C VAL A 166 -14.83 4.03 6.04
N ASP A 167 -16.10 4.38 6.15
CA ASP A 167 -16.75 5.29 5.20
C ASP A 167 -16.26 6.73 5.37
N SER A 168 -15.71 7.03 6.53
CA SER A 168 -15.12 8.32 6.84
C SER A 168 -13.95 8.18 7.80
N ILE A 169 -13.08 9.16 7.85
CA ILE A 169 -12.04 9.27 8.87
C ILE A 169 -12.74 9.47 10.22
N THR A 170 -12.45 8.59 11.20
CA THR A 170 -13.09 8.60 12.50
C THR A 170 -12.22 9.27 13.55
N GLU A 171 -12.85 9.89 14.56
CA GLU A 171 -12.15 10.49 15.70
C GLU A 171 -11.31 9.48 16.48
N ASN A 172 -11.69 8.22 16.47
CA ASN A 172 -10.96 7.17 17.20
C ASN A 172 -9.65 6.74 16.54
N ALA A 173 -9.46 7.04 15.26
CA ALA A 173 -8.19 6.86 14.57
C ALA A 173 -7.27 8.09 14.72
N PHE A 174 -7.77 9.15 15.33
CA PHE A 174 -7.05 10.40 15.52
C PHE A 174 -5.89 10.24 16.51
N ILE A 175 -4.69 10.63 16.13
CA ILE A 175 -3.49 10.58 16.97
C ILE A 175 -2.84 11.95 17.16
N TYR A 176 -3.07 12.88 16.27
CA TYR A 176 -2.45 14.20 16.35
C TYR A 176 -3.25 15.26 15.59
N ASN A 177 -3.42 16.41 16.21
CA ASN A 177 -4.01 17.59 15.59
C ASN A 177 -3.10 18.79 15.81
N ASP A 178 -2.47 19.27 14.75
CA ASP A 178 -1.78 20.56 14.72
C ASP A 178 -2.21 21.30 13.47
N GLU A 179 -2.96 22.36 13.67
CA GLU A 179 -3.45 23.19 12.58
C GLU A 179 -2.32 23.84 11.75
N SER A 180 -1.10 23.86 12.29
CA SER A 180 0.08 24.35 11.59
C SER A 180 0.72 23.32 10.65
N TRP A 181 0.41 22.04 10.80
CA TRP A 181 1.08 20.92 10.11
C TRP A 181 0.81 20.83 8.61
N GLY A 182 -0.26 21.38 8.12
CA GLY A 182 -0.57 21.42 6.70
C GLY A 182 0.45 22.18 5.82
N ARG A 183 1.56 22.65 6.40
CA ARG A 183 2.56 23.48 5.71
C ARG A 183 3.99 22.95 5.75
N TYR A 184 4.23 21.78 6.35
CA TYR A 184 5.57 21.20 6.42
C TYR A 184 5.69 19.98 5.48
N HIS A 185 6.50 20.14 4.46
CA HIS A 185 6.90 19.11 3.50
C HIS A 185 8.19 18.42 3.95
#